data_5b0d0144082066078c0d25c344972d77
#
_entry.id   5b0d0144082066078c0d25c344972d77
#
_cell.length_a   1.000
_cell.length_b   1.000
_cell.length_c   1.000
_cell.angle_alpha   90.00
_cell.angle_beta   90.00
_cell.angle_gamma   90.00
#
_symmetry.space_group_name_H-M   'P 1'
#
loop_
_entity.id
_entity.type
_entity.pdbx_description
1 polymer ?
#
loop_
_entity_poly.entity_id
_entity_poly.type
_entity_poly.pdbx_seq_one_letter_code
_entity_poly.pdbx_strand_id
1 'polypeptide(L)' 'DFLVTDWNMPGMTGIDLLRAVRADERLKHMPVLMVTAEAKRDQIIEAAQAGVNGYVVKPFTAQVLKEKIEKIFERVNG' A
#
# COMPACT_ATOMS: atom_id res chain seq x y z
N ASP A 1 6.91 -5.78 -10.59
CA ASP A 1 5.75 -4.89 -10.63
C ASP A 1 5.43 -4.33 -9.25
N PHE A 2 4.73 -3.24 -9.23
CA PHE A 2 4.50 -2.48 -8.02
C PHE A 2 3.14 -1.78 -8.10
N LEU A 3 2.36 -1.84 -7.03
CA LEU A 3 1.04 -1.20 -6.99
C LEU A 3 1.04 -0.06 -5.97
N VAL A 4 0.63 1.13 -6.43
CA VAL A 4 0.36 2.26 -5.55
C VAL A 4 -1.13 2.52 -5.62
N THR A 5 -1.81 2.48 -4.47
CA THR A 5 -3.26 2.64 -4.43
C THR A 5 -3.68 3.64 -3.37
N ASP A 6 -4.75 4.37 -3.65
CA ASP A 6 -5.36 5.28 -2.69
C ASP A 6 -6.29 4.49 -1.78
N TRP A 7 -6.42 4.90 -0.52
CA TRP A 7 -7.34 4.26 0.42
C TRP A 7 -8.78 4.37 -0.05
N ASN A 8 -9.17 5.56 -0.52
CA ASN A 8 -10.52 5.80 -1.00
C ASN A 8 -10.55 5.81 -2.52
N MET A 9 -11.30 4.87 -3.10
CA MET A 9 -11.48 4.78 -4.55
C MET A 9 -12.96 4.62 -4.88
N PRO A 10 -13.43 5.15 -6.04
CA PRO A 10 -14.81 4.92 -6.45
C PRO A 10 -15.13 3.43 -6.54
N GLY A 11 -16.19 3.02 -5.87
CA GLY A 11 -16.68 1.65 -5.95
C GLY A 11 -16.00 0.64 -5.05
N MET A 12 -14.85 0.98 -4.46
CA MET A 12 -14.18 0.09 -3.50
C MET A 12 -13.14 0.88 -2.71
N THR A 13 -12.68 0.32 -1.61
CA THR A 13 -11.59 0.91 -0.83
C THR A 13 -10.25 0.31 -1.25
N GLY A 14 -9.17 1.01 -0.90
CA GLY A 14 -7.84 0.47 -1.15
C GLY A 14 -7.59 -0.85 -0.44
N ILE A 15 -8.20 -1.03 0.73
CA ILE A 15 -8.07 -2.28 1.47
C ILE A 15 -8.73 -3.45 0.74
N ASP A 16 -9.85 -3.21 0.08
CA ASP A 16 -10.52 -4.24 -0.72
C ASP A 16 -9.65 -4.65 -1.90
N LEU A 17 -9.02 -3.68 -2.55
CA LEU A 17 -8.09 -3.96 -3.65
C LEU A 17 -6.88 -4.76 -3.15
N LEU A 18 -6.34 -4.38 -2.00
CA LEU A 18 -5.20 -5.08 -1.41
C LEU A 18 -5.54 -6.53 -1.12
N ARG A 19 -6.71 -6.79 -0.54
CA ARG A 19 -7.16 -8.14 -0.26
C ARG A 19 -7.32 -8.96 -1.54
N ALA A 20 -7.86 -8.34 -2.60
CA ALA A 20 -8.00 -9.00 -3.88
C ALA A 20 -6.63 -9.38 -4.47
N VAL A 21 -5.66 -8.49 -4.38
CA VAL A 21 -4.29 -8.75 -4.84
C VAL A 21 -3.68 -9.92 -4.07
N ARG A 22 -3.83 -9.94 -2.75
CA ARG A 22 -3.26 -11.01 -1.92
C ARG A 22 -3.96 -12.35 -2.13
N ALA A 23 -5.21 -12.34 -2.59
CA ALA A 23 -5.95 -13.56 -2.89
C ALA A 23 -5.67 -14.12 -4.28
N ASP A 24 -5.08 -13.34 -5.16
CA ASP A 24 -4.75 -13.76 -6.52
C ASP A 24 -3.40 -14.46 -6.54
N GLU A 25 -3.36 -15.69 -7.03
CA GLU A 25 -2.13 -16.50 -7.06
C GLU A 25 -0.99 -15.84 -7.83
N ARG A 26 -1.33 -15.03 -8.84
CA ARG A 26 -0.32 -14.37 -9.66
C ARG A 26 0.16 -13.06 -9.05
N LEU A 27 -0.64 -12.43 -8.19
CA LEU A 27 -0.37 -11.10 -7.67
C LEU A 27 -0.08 -11.07 -6.17
N LYS A 28 -0.24 -12.17 -5.47
CA LYS A 28 -0.15 -12.20 -4.01
C LYS A 28 1.19 -11.74 -3.44
N HIS A 29 2.24 -11.75 -4.24
CA HIS A 29 3.56 -11.30 -3.82
C HIS A 29 3.89 -9.90 -4.32
N MET A 30 2.97 -9.23 -5.02
CA MET A 30 3.22 -7.90 -5.56
C MET A 30 3.32 -6.88 -4.44
N PRO A 31 4.39 -6.05 -4.43
CA PRO A 31 4.49 -4.98 -3.43
C PRO A 31 3.38 -3.95 -3.60
N VAL A 32 2.75 -3.54 -2.50
CA VAL A 32 1.66 -2.58 -2.50
C VAL A 32 1.98 -1.44 -1.55
N LEU A 33 1.86 -0.21 -2.04
CA LEU A 33 1.98 1.01 -1.25
C LEU A 33 0.61 1.67 -1.15
N MET A 34 0.14 1.85 0.08
CA MET A 34 -1.14 2.48 0.36
C MET A 34 -0.96 3.97 0.59
N VAL A 35 -1.79 4.80 -0.06
CA VAL A 35 -1.77 6.25 0.09
C VAL A 35 -3.09 6.69 0.70
N THR A 36 -3.05 7.55 1.71
CA THR A 36 -4.26 8.01 2.38
C THR A 36 -4.16 9.48 2.75
N ALA A 37 -5.31 10.15 2.83
CA ALA A 37 -5.38 11.54 3.28
C ALA A 37 -5.33 11.66 4.81
N GLU A 38 -5.64 10.58 5.51
CA GLU A 38 -5.65 10.57 6.98
C GLU A 38 -4.94 9.32 7.51
N ALA A 39 -4.08 9.52 8.50
CA ALA A 39 -3.38 8.41 9.16
C ALA A 39 -4.17 7.96 10.39
N LYS A 40 -5.29 7.30 10.18
CA LYS A 40 -6.07 6.74 11.27
C LYS A 40 -5.47 5.42 11.72
N ARG A 41 -5.30 5.27 13.02
CA ARG A 41 -4.67 4.09 13.60
C ARG A 41 -5.35 2.80 13.16
N ASP A 42 -6.68 2.78 13.18
CA ASP A 42 -7.44 1.59 12.79
C ASP A 42 -7.19 1.21 11.34
N GLN A 43 -7.10 2.19 10.46
CA GLN A 43 -6.82 1.97 9.05
C GLN A 43 -5.41 1.41 8.84
N ILE A 44 -4.43 1.93 9.57
CA ILE A 44 -3.05 1.47 9.48
C ILE A 44 -2.96 0.02 9.91
N ILE A 45 -3.61 -0.34 11.00
CA ILE A 45 -3.63 -1.71 11.52
C ILE A 45 -4.31 -2.64 10.51
N GLU A 46 -5.44 -2.22 9.97
CA GLU A 46 -6.17 -3.03 8.98
C GLU A 46 -5.33 -3.26 7.72
N ALA A 47 -4.65 -2.23 7.22
CA ALA A 47 -3.78 -2.35 6.06
C ALA A 47 -2.62 -3.30 6.34
N ALA A 48 -2.01 -3.20 7.52
CA ALA A 48 -0.92 -4.09 7.91
C ALA A 48 -1.38 -5.54 7.97
N GLN A 49 -2.56 -5.79 8.52
CA GLN A 49 -3.12 -7.14 8.58
C GLN A 49 -3.46 -7.70 7.20
N ALA A 50 -3.83 -6.82 6.26
CA ALA A 50 -4.13 -7.24 4.89
C ALA A 50 -2.87 -7.46 4.04
N GLY A 51 -1.69 -7.12 4.55
CA GLY A 51 -0.44 -7.41 3.88
C GLY A 51 0.13 -6.27 3.04
N VAL A 52 -0.13 -5.01 3.43
CA VAL A 52 0.45 -3.86 2.74
C VAL A 52 1.96 -3.81 2.99
N ASN A 53 2.73 -3.36 1.99
CA ASN A 53 4.18 -3.24 2.08
C ASN A 53 4.63 -1.88 2.59
N GLY A 54 3.84 -0.84 2.34
CA GLY A 54 4.15 0.49 2.81
C GLY A 54 2.90 1.35 2.90
N TYR A 55 3.04 2.50 3.55
CA TYR A 55 1.92 3.37 3.86
C TYR A 55 2.41 4.81 3.86
N VAL A 56 1.72 5.70 3.17
CA VAL A 56 2.09 7.10 3.13
C VAL A 56 0.84 7.98 3.25
N VAL A 57 0.99 9.10 3.96
CA VAL A 57 -0.11 10.03 4.24
C VAL A 57 0.03 11.28 3.39
N LYS A 58 -1.04 11.72 2.77
CA LYS A 58 -1.10 12.98 2.03
C LYS A 58 -1.21 14.16 2.99
N PRO A 59 -0.63 15.31 2.66
CA PRO A 59 0.21 15.55 1.50
C PRO A 59 1.61 14.98 1.69
N PHE A 60 2.22 14.51 0.61
CA PHE A 60 3.59 14.00 0.65
C PHE A 60 4.39 14.62 -0.49
N THR A 61 5.72 14.67 -0.32
CA THR A 61 6.62 15.14 -1.38
C THR A 61 7.03 13.96 -2.26
N ALA A 62 7.51 14.27 -3.47
CA ALA A 62 8.04 13.23 -4.36
C ALA A 62 9.18 12.47 -3.70
N GLN A 63 10.00 13.17 -2.89
CA GLN A 63 11.11 12.53 -2.18
C GLN A 63 10.62 11.51 -1.15
N VAL A 64 9.58 11.85 -0.39
CA VAL A 64 9.02 10.93 0.61
C VAL A 64 8.48 9.69 -0.08
N LEU A 65 7.76 9.87 -1.18
CA LEU A 65 7.22 8.76 -1.95
C LEU A 65 8.34 7.85 -2.47
N LYS A 66 9.39 8.46 -3.02
CA LYS A 66 10.55 7.74 -3.52
C LYS A 66 11.22 6.91 -2.42
N GLU A 67 11.41 7.50 -1.24
CA GLU A 67 12.01 6.80 -0.11
C GLU A 67 11.19 5.59 0.32
N LYS A 68 9.86 5.73 0.35
CA LYS A 68 8.98 4.62 0.69
C LYS A 68 9.08 3.48 -0.32
N ILE A 69 9.12 3.83 -1.60
CA ILE A 69 9.24 2.84 -2.67
C ILE A 69 10.58 2.11 -2.58
N GLU A 70 11.66 2.85 -2.35
CA GLU A 70 13.00 2.26 -2.22
C GLU A 70 13.06 1.27 -1.05
N LYS A 71 12.47 1.61 0.08
CA LYS A 71 12.45 0.71 1.24
C LYS A 71 11.69 -0.57 0.96
N ILE A 72 10.58 -0.46 0.21
CA ILE A 72 9.80 -1.63 -0.16
C ILE A 72 10.62 -2.55 -1.06
N PHE A 73 11.30 -1.99 -2.06
CA PHE A 73 12.15 -2.77 -2.95
C PHE A 73 13.31 -3.43 -2.21
N GLU A 74 13.91 -2.75 -1.24
CA GLU A 74 14.96 -3.33 -0.42
C GLU A 74 14.47 -4.59 0.30
N ARG A 75 13.26 -4.53 0.88
CA ARG A 75 12.69 -5.67 1.59
C ARG A 75 12.35 -6.82 0.65
N VAL A 76 11.86 -6.50 -0.55
CA VAL A 76 11.46 -7.53 -1.52
C VAL A 76 12.69 -8.18 -2.16
N ASN A 77 13.73 -7.41 -2.42
CA ASN A 77 14.93 -7.89 -3.12
C ASN A 77 16.07 -8.25 -2.17
N GLY A 78 15.94 -7.87 -0.94
CA GLY A 78 16.95 -8.15 0.07
C GLY A 78 16.68 -9.42 0.80
#